data_df6ee92851ab6565f68e655230cda877
#
_entry.id   df6ee92851ab6565f68e655230cda877
#
_cell.length_a   1.000
_cell.length_b   1.000
_cell.length_c   1.000
_cell.angle_alpha   90.00
_cell.angle_beta   90.00
_cell.angle_gamma   90.00
#
_symmetry.space_group_name_H-M   'P 1'
#
loop_
_entity.id
_entity.type
_entity.pdbx_description
1 polymer ?
#
loop_
_entity_poly.entity_id
_entity_poly.type
_entity_poly.pdbx_seq_one_letter_code
_entity_poly.pdbx_strand_id
1 'polypeptide(L)'
;MDIPTDQRPTYQDFFDISEEGINIIANADIAFDNSLKNAEYLNENTCYALTRQELIGDRLVPFEQAHPSQGCKSGFSQDVWMFLGPIRMKDCHTVTAFSNTTGKYEEIPFTIGVPGCDNVLAAKLKTKYQVKNPAQHINCIHHHANQKRVPYSHRMTGGPTTWGIIHQGNIPISGL
;
A
#
# COMPACT_ATOMS: atom_id res chain seq x y z
N MET A 1 6.13 -17.93 7.92
CA MET A 1 7.58 -18.00 7.58
C MET A 1 7.89 -16.68 6.87
N ASP A 2 8.74 -15.82 7.45
CA ASP A 2 9.09 -14.55 6.82
C ASP A 2 10.06 -14.77 5.68
N ILE A 3 9.70 -14.34 4.48
CA ILE A 3 10.60 -14.34 3.33
C ILE A 3 11.65 -13.23 3.57
N PRO A 4 12.97 -13.53 3.49
CA PRO A 4 14.00 -12.51 3.56
C PRO A 4 13.75 -11.37 2.56
N THR A 5 14.11 -10.13 2.94
CA THR A 5 13.77 -8.93 2.15
C THR A 5 14.38 -8.97 0.75
N ASP A 6 15.56 -9.57 0.60
CA ASP A 6 16.26 -9.77 -0.67
C ASP A 6 15.65 -10.84 -1.58
N GLN A 7 14.73 -11.66 -1.03
CA GLN A 7 14.00 -12.69 -1.76
C GLN A 7 12.53 -12.32 -2.03
N ARG A 8 12.09 -11.14 -1.57
CA ARG A 8 10.73 -10.68 -1.82
C ARG A 8 10.64 -10.09 -3.22
N PRO A 9 9.52 -10.31 -3.94
CA PRO A 9 9.30 -9.63 -5.22
C PRO A 9 9.30 -8.11 -5.03
N THR A 10 9.84 -7.43 -6.02
CA THR A 10 9.78 -5.97 -6.10
C THR A 10 8.40 -5.51 -6.59
N TYR A 11 8.08 -4.23 -6.43
CA TYR A 11 6.86 -3.69 -7.04
C TYR A 11 6.88 -3.82 -8.57
N GLN A 12 8.05 -3.75 -9.21
CA GLN A 12 8.14 -3.95 -10.65
C GLN A 12 7.76 -5.37 -11.06
N ASP A 13 8.15 -6.39 -10.28
CA ASP A 13 7.78 -7.78 -10.57
C ASP A 13 6.26 -7.96 -10.55
N PHE A 14 5.53 -7.31 -9.62
CA PHE A 14 4.07 -7.31 -9.62
C PHE A 14 3.47 -6.58 -10.83
N PHE A 15 4.10 -5.49 -11.26
CA PHE A 15 3.61 -4.72 -12.40
C PHE A 15 3.82 -5.49 -13.69
N ASP A 16 4.94 -6.18 -13.84
CA ASP A 16 5.29 -6.93 -15.05
C ASP A 16 4.41 -8.16 -15.27
N ILE A 17 3.86 -8.77 -14.21
CA ILE A 17 2.93 -9.89 -14.29
C ILE A 17 1.46 -9.47 -14.32
N SER A 18 1.16 -8.17 -14.28
CA SER A 18 -0.22 -7.68 -14.30
C SER A 18 -0.88 -7.92 -15.65
N GLU A 19 -2.17 -8.28 -15.63
CA GLU A 19 -2.95 -8.69 -16.80
C GLU A 19 -4.17 -7.78 -16.99
N GLU A 20 -4.95 -8.06 -18.04
CA GLU A 20 -6.25 -7.41 -18.24
C GLU A 20 -7.21 -7.72 -17.07
N GLY A 21 -8.02 -6.74 -16.69
CA GLY A 21 -8.93 -6.83 -15.55
C GLY A 21 -8.41 -6.13 -14.31
N ILE A 22 -8.97 -6.45 -13.13
CA ILE A 22 -8.61 -5.82 -11.87
C ILE A 22 -7.41 -6.55 -11.26
N ASN A 23 -6.30 -5.85 -11.12
CA ASN A 23 -5.08 -6.32 -10.46
C ASN A 23 -5.03 -5.77 -9.05
N ILE A 24 -4.74 -6.63 -8.07
CA ILE A 24 -4.67 -6.27 -6.65
C ILE A 24 -3.31 -6.68 -6.10
N ILE A 25 -2.56 -5.72 -5.58
CA ILE A 25 -1.33 -5.94 -4.82
C ILE A 25 -1.66 -5.66 -3.35
N ALA A 26 -1.46 -6.63 -2.48
CA ALA A 26 -1.79 -6.52 -1.05
C ALA A 26 -0.73 -7.19 -0.18
N ASN A 27 -0.64 -6.75 1.08
CA ASN A 27 0.09 -7.51 2.11
C ASN A 27 -0.63 -8.85 2.36
N ALA A 28 0.13 -9.88 2.74
CA ALA A 28 -0.38 -11.24 2.91
C ALA A 28 -1.36 -11.41 4.09
N ASP A 29 -1.44 -10.43 4.97
CA ASP A 29 -2.32 -10.37 6.15
C ASP A 29 -3.58 -9.52 5.92
N ILE A 30 -3.89 -9.21 4.66
CA ILE A 30 -5.08 -8.47 4.26
C ILE A 30 -6.17 -9.43 3.77
N ALA A 31 -7.39 -9.20 4.25
CA ALA A 31 -8.60 -9.83 3.72
C ALA A 31 -9.59 -8.77 3.23
N PHE A 32 -10.51 -9.20 2.39
CA PHE A 32 -11.61 -8.39 1.86
C PHE A 32 -12.96 -9.04 2.17
N ASP A 33 -13.97 -8.22 2.24
CA ASP A 33 -15.37 -8.65 2.28
C ASP A 33 -16.10 -8.34 0.94
N ASN A 34 -17.41 -8.44 0.95
CA ASN A 34 -18.25 -8.19 -0.23
C ASN A 34 -18.15 -6.75 -0.77
N SER A 35 -17.56 -5.81 -0.02
CA SER A 35 -17.34 -4.45 -0.50
C SER A 35 -16.30 -4.38 -1.62
N LEU A 36 -15.48 -5.44 -1.80
CA LEU A 36 -14.52 -5.55 -2.89
C LEU A 36 -15.16 -5.37 -4.27
N LYS A 37 -16.45 -5.69 -4.44
CA LYS A 37 -17.20 -5.45 -5.67
C LYS A 37 -17.12 -3.99 -6.15
N ASN A 38 -16.93 -3.04 -5.23
CA ASN A 38 -16.80 -1.62 -5.58
C ASN A 38 -15.49 -1.30 -6.32
N ALA A 39 -14.57 -2.27 -6.47
CA ALA A 39 -13.44 -2.13 -7.38
C ALA A 39 -13.86 -2.07 -8.87
N GLU A 40 -15.09 -2.45 -9.22
CA GLU A 40 -15.66 -2.31 -10.58
C GLU A 40 -15.68 -0.86 -11.09
N TYR A 41 -15.61 0.14 -10.17
CA TYR A 41 -15.54 1.57 -10.54
C TYR A 41 -14.12 2.05 -10.88
N LEU A 42 -13.12 1.17 -10.88
CA LEU A 42 -11.79 1.48 -11.38
C LEU A 42 -11.82 1.77 -12.89
N ASN A 43 -10.95 2.67 -13.30
CA ASN A 43 -10.64 2.89 -14.71
C ASN A 43 -9.13 2.91 -14.93
N GLU A 44 -8.69 2.84 -16.18
CA GLU A 44 -7.27 2.71 -16.56
C GLU A 44 -6.36 3.84 -16.05
N ASN A 45 -6.92 4.99 -15.71
CA ASN A 45 -6.17 6.15 -15.22
C ASN A 45 -6.22 6.30 -13.70
N THR A 46 -6.90 5.39 -13.00
CA THR A 46 -7.10 5.45 -11.56
C THR A 46 -6.42 4.26 -10.87
N CYS A 47 -5.75 4.53 -9.76
CA CYS A 47 -5.27 3.52 -8.83
C CYS A 47 -5.99 3.72 -7.49
N TYR A 48 -6.52 2.65 -6.89
CA TYR A 48 -6.99 2.68 -5.51
C TYR A 48 -5.88 2.25 -4.57
N ALA A 49 -5.60 3.10 -3.58
CA ALA A 49 -4.62 2.86 -2.51
C ALA A 49 -5.39 2.83 -1.19
N LEU A 50 -5.71 1.64 -0.69
CA LEU A 50 -6.60 1.47 0.45
C LEU A 50 -5.85 1.53 1.77
N THR A 51 -6.32 2.41 2.67
CA THR A 51 -5.96 2.35 4.08
C THR A 51 -6.66 1.16 4.72
N ARG A 52 -5.90 0.38 5.48
CA ARG A 52 -6.42 -0.77 6.20
C ARG A 52 -7.33 -0.37 7.36
N GLN A 53 -8.19 -1.30 7.74
CA GLN A 53 -8.93 -1.32 8.98
C GLN A 53 -8.39 -2.46 9.85
N GLU A 54 -8.32 -2.24 11.15
CA GLU A 54 -7.87 -3.26 12.09
C GLU A 54 -9.07 -4.08 12.60
N LEU A 55 -8.94 -5.40 12.60
CA LEU A 55 -9.91 -6.27 13.24
C LEU A 55 -9.56 -6.40 14.73
N ILE A 56 -10.36 -5.73 15.59
CA ILE A 56 -10.20 -5.77 17.05
C ILE A 56 -11.39 -6.51 17.66
N GLY A 57 -11.18 -7.76 18.06
CA GLY A 57 -12.26 -8.70 18.35
C GLY A 57 -13.09 -8.92 17.07
N ASP A 58 -14.41 -8.68 17.15
CA ASP A 58 -15.33 -8.82 16.01
C ASP A 58 -15.67 -7.46 15.35
N ARG A 59 -14.90 -6.41 15.63
CA ARG A 59 -15.18 -5.07 15.12
C ARG A 59 -14.08 -4.58 14.19
N LEU A 60 -14.49 -4.05 13.04
CA LEU A 60 -13.60 -3.28 12.16
C LEU A 60 -13.42 -1.87 12.72
N VAL A 61 -12.19 -1.49 12.95
CA VAL A 61 -11.80 -0.19 13.50
C VAL A 61 -10.91 0.53 12.49
N PRO A 62 -11.25 1.76 12.08
CA PRO A 62 -10.39 2.55 11.20
C PRO A 62 -8.96 2.67 11.76
N PHE A 63 -7.96 2.64 10.89
CA PHE A 63 -6.53 2.67 11.26
C PHE A 63 -6.19 3.80 12.25
N GLU A 64 -6.69 5.01 12.01
CA GLU A 64 -6.47 6.18 12.85
C GLU A 64 -7.05 6.04 14.27
N GLN A 65 -8.16 5.31 14.42
CA GLN A 65 -8.78 5.04 15.71
C GLN A 65 -8.09 3.89 16.44
N ALA A 66 -7.56 2.92 15.71
CA ALA A 66 -6.81 1.80 16.28
C ALA A 66 -5.41 2.23 16.78
N HIS A 67 -4.85 3.31 16.21
CA HIS A 67 -3.51 3.79 16.49
C HIS A 67 -3.44 5.28 16.91
N PRO A 68 -4.21 5.73 17.89
CA PRO A 68 -4.33 7.15 18.25
C PRO A 68 -3.01 7.75 18.76
N SER A 69 -2.17 6.95 19.43
CA SER A 69 -0.90 7.39 19.99
C SER A 69 0.19 7.69 18.95
N GLN A 70 0.00 7.26 17.72
CA GLN A 70 0.98 7.46 16.65
C GLN A 70 0.73 8.76 15.85
N GLY A 71 -0.31 9.53 16.18
CA GLY A 71 -0.73 10.69 15.40
C GLY A 71 -1.10 10.32 13.95
N CYS A 72 -1.40 9.05 13.72
CA CYS A 72 -1.67 8.51 12.40
C CYS A 72 -2.99 9.06 11.88
N LYS A 73 -2.96 9.61 10.68
CA LYS A 73 -4.15 9.98 9.91
C LYS A 73 -4.47 8.87 8.93
N SER A 74 -5.70 8.82 8.45
CA SER A 74 -6.21 7.82 7.51
C SER A 74 -5.40 7.64 6.22
N GLY A 75 -4.49 8.54 5.91
CA GLY A 75 -3.63 8.47 4.74
C GLY A 75 -2.23 7.88 4.97
N PHE A 76 -1.92 7.37 6.17
CA PHE A 76 -0.55 6.96 6.52
C PHE A 76 -0.23 5.48 6.28
N SER A 77 -1.22 4.63 6.06
CA SER A 77 -1.01 3.19 5.84
C SER A 77 -1.85 2.74 4.66
N GLN A 78 -1.20 2.47 3.54
CA GLN A 78 -1.79 1.84 2.37
C GLN A 78 -1.21 0.45 2.23
N ASP A 79 -2.04 -0.56 2.50
CA ASP A 79 -1.63 -1.96 2.46
C ASP A 79 -2.16 -2.68 1.22
N VAL A 80 -2.94 -1.97 0.37
CA VAL A 80 -3.54 -2.50 -0.86
C VAL A 80 -3.49 -1.47 -1.97
N TRP A 81 -3.18 -1.96 -3.16
CA TRP A 81 -3.14 -1.20 -4.41
C TRP A 81 -3.95 -1.93 -5.47
N MET A 82 -4.92 -1.24 -6.10
CA MET A 82 -5.78 -1.82 -7.12
C MET A 82 -5.70 -1.03 -8.41
N PHE A 83 -5.64 -1.74 -9.52
CA PHE A 83 -5.49 -1.19 -10.88
C PHE A 83 -6.43 -1.90 -11.84
N LEU A 84 -6.86 -1.21 -12.89
CA LEU A 84 -7.55 -1.81 -14.03
C LEU A 84 -6.59 -1.92 -15.22
N GLY A 85 -6.50 -3.14 -15.77
CA GLY A 85 -5.62 -3.46 -16.89
C GLY A 85 -4.15 -3.61 -16.51
N PRO A 86 -3.27 -3.84 -17.48
CA PRO A 86 -1.84 -3.95 -17.21
C PRO A 86 -1.28 -2.69 -16.58
N ILE A 87 -0.47 -2.85 -15.53
CA ILE A 87 0.05 -1.72 -14.76
C ILE A 87 1.20 -1.06 -15.55
N ARG A 88 1.04 0.23 -15.89
CA ARG A 88 1.95 0.97 -16.77
C ARG A 88 3.04 1.71 -15.99
N MET A 89 3.61 1.09 -14.97
CA MET A 89 4.72 1.63 -14.20
C MET A 89 6.04 1.02 -14.64
N LYS A 90 7.12 1.78 -14.50
CA LYS A 90 8.50 1.35 -14.76
C LYS A 90 9.41 1.88 -13.65
N ASP A 91 10.63 1.34 -13.58
CA ASP A 91 11.66 1.76 -12.64
C ASP A 91 11.24 1.62 -11.17
N CYS A 92 10.56 0.50 -10.87
CA CYS A 92 10.13 0.13 -9.54
C CYS A 92 10.84 -1.14 -9.00
N HIS A 93 12.02 -1.47 -9.52
CA HIS A 93 12.88 -2.54 -9.01
C HIS A 93 13.63 -2.13 -7.75
N THR A 94 14.12 -0.89 -7.72
CA THR A 94 14.94 -0.37 -6.62
C THR A 94 14.44 0.98 -6.12
N VAL A 95 14.89 1.32 -4.92
CA VAL A 95 14.61 2.60 -4.27
C VAL A 95 15.77 2.99 -3.36
N THR A 96 16.00 4.28 -3.21
CA THR A 96 16.92 4.79 -2.20
C THR A 96 16.27 4.73 -0.81
N ALA A 97 16.93 4.09 0.13
CA ALA A 97 16.48 3.96 1.51
C ALA A 97 17.58 4.37 2.50
N PHE A 98 17.18 4.81 3.69
CA PHE A 98 18.12 5.07 4.77
C PHE A 98 18.40 3.77 5.51
N SER A 99 19.68 3.40 5.62
CA SER A 99 20.13 2.25 6.37
C SER A 99 20.36 2.62 7.84
N ASN A 100 19.63 1.95 8.73
CA ASN A 100 19.80 2.11 10.17
C ASN A 100 21.14 1.50 10.68
N THR A 101 21.75 0.63 9.86
CA THR A 101 23.02 -0.03 10.19
C THR A 101 24.23 0.84 9.84
N THR A 102 24.21 1.44 8.65
CA THR A 102 25.36 2.23 8.13
C THR A 102 25.19 3.72 8.35
N GLY A 103 23.98 4.18 8.66
CA GLY A 103 23.63 5.60 8.77
C GLY A 103 23.70 6.36 7.43
N LYS A 104 23.64 5.66 6.31
CA LYS A 104 23.75 6.22 4.95
C LYS A 104 22.52 5.85 4.10
N TYR A 105 22.36 6.60 3.01
CA TYR A 105 21.40 6.25 1.97
C TYR A 105 22.01 5.21 1.03
N GLU A 106 21.26 4.16 0.77
CA GLU A 106 21.65 3.02 -0.05
C GLU A 106 20.53 2.69 -1.02
N GLU A 107 20.90 2.15 -2.18
CA GLU A 107 19.93 1.61 -3.11
C GLU A 107 19.57 0.17 -2.69
N ILE A 108 18.28 -0.09 -2.50
CA ILE A 108 17.78 -1.41 -2.09
C ILE A 108 16.62 -1.86 -3.00
N PRO A 109 16.29 -3.16 -3.05
CA PRO A 109 15.10 -3.64 -3.73
C PRO A 109 13.83 -2.95 -3.22
N PHE A 110 13.00 -2.47 -4.14
CA PHE A 110 11.74 -1.79 -3.80
C PHE A 110 10.62 -2.82 -3.57
N THR A 111 10.63 -3.44 -2.40
CA THR A 111 9.74 -4.54 -2.03
C THR A 111 8.63 -4.10 -1.09
N ILE A 112 7.51 -4.82 -1.12
CA ILE A 112 6.39 -4.64 -0.18
C ILE A 112 6.82 -5.03 1.24
N GLY A 113 6.26 -4.36 2.25
CA GLY A 113 6.47 -4.67 3.68
C GLY A 113 7.74 -4.08 4.29
N VAL A 114 8.50 -3.26 3.57
CA VAL A 114 9.58 -2.43 4.15
C VAL A 114 8.98 -1.10 4.61
N PRO A 115 9.27 -0.60 5.83
CA PRO A 115 8.69 0.65 6.31
C PRO A 115 8.88 1.82 5.35
N GLY A 116 7.79 2.49 4.99
CA GLY A 116 7.78 3.62 4.06
C GLY A 116 7.62 3.24 2.59
N CYS A 117 7.58 1.95 2.25
CA CYS A 117 7.38 1.52 0.86
C CYS A 117 6.06 2.03 0.28
N ASP A 118 4.99 2.03 1.08
CA ASP A 118 3.67 2.53 0.74
C ASP A 118 3.70 4.01 0.34
N ASN A 119 4.37 4.85 1.11
CA ASN A 119 4.46 6.28 0.82
C ASN A 119 5.28 6.56 -0.46
N VAL A 120 6.37 5.82 -0.65
CA VAL A 120 7.21 5.95 -1.86
C VAL A 120 6.42 5.48 -3.08
N LEU A 121 5.72 4.34 -2.98
CA LEU A 121 4.88 3.84 -4.06
C LEU A 121 3.77 4.83 -4.41
N ALA A 122 3.08 5.38 -3.41
CA ALA A 122 2.07 6.41 -3.61
C ALA A 122 2.59 7.61 -4.40
N ALA A 123 3.81 8.09 -4.07
CA ALA A 123 4.45 9.18 -4.77
C ALA A 123 4.76 8.82 -6.23
N LYS A 124 5.32 7.65 -6.48
CA LYS A 124 5.61 7.16 -7.84
C LYS A 124 4.32 7.00 -8.66
N LEU A 125 3.28 6.39 -8.10
CA LEU A 125 2.00 6.17 -8.80
C LEU A 125 1.31 7.47 -9.20
N LYS A 126 1.39 8.52 -8.40
CA LYS A 126 0.82 9.85 -8.73
C LYS A 126 1.40 10.48 -10.01
N THR A 127 2.52 9.97 -10.51
CA THR A 127 3.09 10.44 -11.78
C THR A 127 2.34 9.91 -13.01
N LYS A 128 1.55 8.83 -12.84
CA LYS A 128 0.86 8.11 -13.92
C LYS A 128 -0.63 7.94 -13.70
N TYR A 129 -1.07 7.88 -12.44
CA TYR A 129 -2.44 7.57 -12.05
C TYR A 129 -3.04 8.66 -11.18
N GLN A 130 -4.35 8.81 -11.26
CA GLN A 130 -5.12 9.47 -10.22
C GLN A 130 -5.25 8.50 -9.03
N VAL A 131 -4.42 8.68 -8.00
CA VAL A 131 -4.45 7.81 -6.82
C VAL A 131 -5.54 8.24 -5.87
N LYS A 132 -6.47 7.35 -5.55
CA LYS A 132 -7.63 7.55 -4.66
C LYS A 132 -7.59 6.55 -3.50
N ASN A 133 -8.17 6.93 -2.37
CA ASN A 133 -8.29 6.05 -1.20
C ASN A 133 -9.76 5.85 -0.81
N PRO A 134 -10.47 4.92 -1.46
CA PRO A 134 -11.88 4.64 -1.17
C PRO A 134 -12.08 3.66 -0.02
N ALA A 135 -11.27 3.70 1.03
CA ALA A 135 -11.35 2.79 2.19
C ALA A 135 -12.67 2.91 3.00
N GLN A 136 -13.51 3.90 2.70
CA GLN A 136 -14.87 3.99 3.24
C GLN A 136 -15.89 3.13 2.47
N HIS A 137 -15.51 2.67 1.27
CA HIS A 137 -16.38 1.91 0.37
C HIS A 137 -15.84 0.50 0.06
N ILE A 138 -14.54 0.29 0.30
CA ILE A 138 -13.88 -1.02 0.13
C ILE A 138 -13.13 -1.32 1.42
N ASN A 139 -13.59 -2.32 2.15
CA ASN A 139 -12.99 -2.73 3.40
C ASN A 139 -11.69 -3.51 3.15
N CYS A 140 -10.59 -2.96 3.61
CA CYS A 140 -9.27 -3.58 3.62
C CYS A 140 -8.98 -4.03 5.05
N ILE A 141 -9.22 -5.31 5.35
CA ILE A 141 -9.24 -5.86 6.71
C ILE A 141 -7.88 -6.45 7.03
N HIS A 142 -7.21 -5.88 8.02
CA HIS A 142 -5.93 -6.36 8.47
C HIS A 142 -6.09 -7.36 9.62
N HIS A 143 -5.58 -8.57 9.41
CA HIS A 143 -5.56 -9.63 10.41
C HIS A 143 -4.21 -9.63 11.13
N HIS A 144 -4.17 -9.08 12.35
CA HIS A 144 -3.00 -9.24 13.21
C HIS A 144 -2.88 -10.69 13.68
N ALA A 145 -2.03 -11.47 13.03
CA ALA A 145 -1.36 -12.54 13.76
C ALA A 145 -0.39 -11.85 14.74
N ASN A 146 -0.36 -12.29 16.00
CA ASN A 146 0.49 -11.76 17.09
C ASN A 146 2.00 -11.84 16.75
N GLN A 147 2.45 -11.14 15.72
CA GLN A 147 3.83 -11.16 15.26
C GLN A 147 4.61 -10.04 15.95
N LYS A 148 5.59 -10.43 16.73
CA LYS A 148 6.64 -9.51 17.16
C LYS A 148 7.29 -8.95 15.90
N ARG A 149 7.15 -7.65 15.66
CA ARG A 149 7.82 -6.98 14.55
C ARG A 149 9.33 -7.13 14.73
N VAL A 150 9.98 -7.75 13.73
CA VAL A 150 11.44 -7.77 13.66
C VAL A 150 11.92 -6.35 13.35
N PRO A 151 12.97 -5.84 14.03
CA PRO A 151 13.54 -4.54 13.68
C PRO A 151 14.00 -4.54 12.22
N TYR A 152 13.57 -3.51 11.48
CA TYR A 152 13.98 -3.36 10.08
C TYR A 152 15.38 -2.73 10.00
N SER A 153 16.23 -3.30 9.14
CA SER A 153 17.56 -2.75 8.84
C SER A 153 17.49 -1.46 8.01
N HIS A 154 16.44 -1.29 7.21
CA HIS A 154 16.25 -0.15 6.33
C HIS A 154 14.88 0.49 6.52
N ARG A 155 14.80 1.78 6.26
CA ARG A 155 13.55 2.52 6.13
C ARG A 155 13.57 3.26 4.80
N MET A 156 12.57 3.00 3.96
CA MET A 156 12.40 3.75 2.73
C MET A 156 11.98 5.18 3.07
N THR A 157 12.90 6.10 2.82
CA THR A 157 12.62 7.52 2.93
C THR A 157 12.92 8.08 1.56
N GLY A 158 11.93 8.16 0.71
CA GLY A 158 12.12 8.60 -0.67
C GLY A 158 12.60 10.04 -0.83
N GLY A 159 13.49 10.53 0.00
CA GLY A 159 13.92 11.91 0.02
C GLY A 159 12.81 12.91 0.40
N PRO A 160 13.09 14.16 0.66
CA PRO A 160 12.12 15.15 1.13
C PRO A 160 10.98 15.47 0.14
N THR A 161 11.08 15.03 -1.10
CA THR A 161 10.12 15.33 -2.17
C THR A 161 9.21 14.16 -2.56
N THR A 162 9.37 12.96 -2.00
CA THR A 162 8.76 11.72 -2.49
C THR A 162 7.74 11.07 -1.54
N TRP A 163 7.29 11.77 -0.49
CA TRP A 163 6.24 11.26 0.37
C TRP A 163 4.86 11.47 -0.26
N GLY A 164 4.20 10.38 -0.62
CA GLY A 164 2.83 10.39 -1.09
C GLY A 164 1.85 10.05 0.03
N ILE A 165 1.18 11.03 0.63
CA ILE A 165 0.02 10.79 1.50
C ILE A 165 -1.23 10.75 0.64
N ILE A 166 -2.03 9.69 0.76
CA ILE A 166 -3.29 9.53 0.06
C ILE A 166 -4.42 9.57 1.09
N HIS A 167 -5.08 10.72 1.21
CA HIS A 167 -6.24 10.85 2.07
C HIS A 167 -7.42 10.02 1.55
N GLN A 168 -8.27 9.56 2.46
CA GLN A 168 -9.53 8.89 2.11
C GLN A 168 -10.41 9.85 1.29
N GLY A 169 -11.06 9.31 0.28
CA GLY A 169 -11.96 10.02 -0.60
C GLY A 169 -13.06 9.12 -1.13
N ASN A 170 -14.16 9.73 -1.56
CA ASN A 170 -15.30 8.99 -2.10
C ASN A 170 -15.01 8.52 -3.53
N ILE A 171 -15.48 7.32 -3.86
CA ILE A 171 -15.72 6.92 -5.24
C ILE A 171 -17.04 7.58 -5.66
N PRO A 172 -17.14 8.18 -6.83
CA PRO A 172 -18.43 8.58 -7.37
C PRO A 172 -19.21 7.29 -7.71
N ILE A 173 -19.98 6.78 -6.76
CA ILE A 173 -20.92 5.69 -6.98
C ILE A 173 -22.16 6.34 -7.58
N SER A 174 -22.27 6.33 -8.91
CA SER A 174 -23.48 6.73 -9.60
C SER A 174 -24.53 5.63 -9.36
N GLY A 175 -25.49 5.90 -8.47
CA GLY A 175 -26.68 5.05 -8.31
C GLY A 175 -26.97 4.52 -6.92
N LEU A 176 -26.74 5.29 -5.86
CA LEU A 176 -27.46 5.18 -4.59
C LEU A 176 -28.37 6.37 -4.41
#